data_df721bca24a23be7b880a54f590c1441
#
_entry.id   df721bca24a23be7b880a54f590c1441
#
_cell.length_a   1.000
_cell.length_b   1.000
_cell.length_c   1.000
_cell.angle_alpha   90.00
_cell.angle_beta   90.00
_cell.angle_gamma   90.00
#
_symmetry.space_group_name_H-M   'P 1'
#
loop_
_entity.id
_entity.type
_entity.pdbx_description
1 polymer ?
#
loop_
_entity_poly.entity_id
_entity_poly.type
_entity_poly.pdbx_seq_one_letter_code
_entity_poly.pdbx_strand_id
1 'polypeptide(L)'
;AQDKQFSSYFKKYQFISLTNFGTAFGMGLLVMVFMMGQGFFAEPIIGFVGACIGCMTSTRLMQRAVLKSYPNFADELACEESFEDLEEQKCEDKSLFIRILNSLLDGGRTGVEVGMAIIPGVLIISSFVMLLTFGASAEGVYTGAAYEGVELLPWLAGKISFVFEWLFGFEHPALMAFPITSLGAVGAALSLVPEFSAQGIVN
;
A
#
# COMPACT_ATOMS: atom_id res chain seq x y z
N ALA A 1 7.68 2.11 13.62
CA ALA A 1 8.81 1.35 13.08
C ALA A 1 10.06 2.23 12.87
N GLN A 2 9.90 3.54 12.73
CA GLN A 2 11.03 4.49 12.62
C GLN A 2 11.53 5.00 13.98
N ASP A 3 10.79 4.74 15.03
CA ASP A 3 11.23 5.08 16.38
C ASP A 3 12.33 4.12 16.82
N LYS A 4 13.49 4.66 17.18
CA LYS A 4 14.66 3.92 17.64
C LYS A 4 14.34 3.04 18.85
N GLN A 5 13.47 3.50 19.76
CA GLN A 5 13.04 2.73 20.93
C GLN A 5 12.34 1.43 20.53
N PHE A 6 11.48 1.45 19.50
CA PHE A 6 10.81 0.24 19.04
C PHE A 6 11.71 -0.66 18.21
N SER A 7 12.66 -0.10 17.47
CA SER A 7 13.58 -0.90 16.64
C SER A 7 14.46 -1.83 17.46
N SER A 8 14.81 -1.44 18.68
CA SER A 8 15.64 -2.26 19.60
C SER A 8 14.96 -3.55 20.09
N TYR A 9 13.62 -3.63 20.03
CA TYR A 9 12.87 -4.84 20.41
C TYR A 9 12.76 -5.87 19.28
N PHE A 10 13.11 -5.50 18.05
CA PHE A 10 12.95 -6.35 16.89
C PHE A 10 14.31 -6.82 16.37
N LYS A 11 14.36 -8.08 15.93
CA LYS A 11 15.47 -8.58 15.13
C LYS A 11 15.43 -7.97 13.72
N LYS A 12 16.55 -7.86 13.04
CA LYS A 12 16.66 -7.23 11.70
C LYS A 12 15.64 -7.81 10.70
N TYR A 13 15.48 -9.12 10.63
CA TYR A 13 14.51 -9.75 9.72
C TYR A 13 13.05 -9.41 10.05
N GLN A 14 12.75 -9.26 11.35
CA GLN A 14 11.40 -8.88 11.80
C GLN A 14 11.11 -7.43 11.44
N PHE A 15 12.09 -6.55 11.66
CA PHE A 15 11.96 -5.13 11.37
C PHE A 15 11.71 -4.86 9.88
N ILE A 16 12.47 -5.53 8.99
CA ILE A 16 12.27 -5.44 7.55
C ILE A 16 10.85 -5.91 7.16
N SER A 17 10.40 -7.02 7.74
CA SER A 17 9.08 -7.57 7.45
C SER A 17 7.94 -6.70 8.02
N LEU A 18 8.17 -5.99 9.12
CA LEU A 18 7.21 -5.05 9.70
C LEU A 18 6.95 -3.85 8.78
N THR A 19 7.96 -3.39 8.05
CA THR A 19 7.79 -2.34 7.04
C THR A 19 6.82 -2.78 5.95
N ASN A 20 6.97 -4.01 5.45
CA ASN A 20 6.05 -4.58 4.46
C ASN A 20 4.62 -4.73 5.04
N PHE A 21 4.50 -5.18 6.29
CA PHE A 21 3.21 -5.27 6.98
C PHE A 21 2.53 -3.89 7.06
N GLY A 22 3.24 -2.88 7.52
CA GLY A 22 2.71 -1.52 7.68
C GLY A 22 2.20 -0.93 6.36
N THR A 23 2.94 -1.14 5.27
CA THR A 23 2.55 -0.67 3.94
C THR A 23 1.29 -1.38 3.44
N ALA A 24 1.27 -2.70 3.48
CA ALA A 24 0.15 -3.49 2.96
C ALA A 24 -1.13 -3.28 3.79
N PHE A 25 -1.02 -3.24 5.11
CA PHE A 25 -2.14 -2.97 6.02
C PHE A 25 -2.66 -1.54 5.86
N GLY A 26 -1.77 -0.56 5.81
CA GLY A 26 -2.13 0.86 5.66
C GLY A 26 -2.85 1.13 4.34
N MET A 27 -2.38 0.53 3.25
CA MET A 27 -3.05 0.65 1.95
C MET A 27 -4.42 -0.03 1.94
N GLY A 28 -4.56 -1.20 2.56
CA GLY A 28 -5.85 -1.87 2.71
C GLY A 28 -6.88 -1.03 3.46
N LEU A 29 -6.44 -0.37 4.54
CA LEU A 29 -7.28 0.52 5.33
C LEU A 29 -7.69 1.77 4.53
N LEU A 30 -6.76 2.35 3.76
CA LEU A 30 -7.02 3.49 2.89
C LEU A 30 -8.05 3.16 1.83
N VAL A 31 -7.92 2.01 1.16
CA VAL A 31 -8.89 1.52 0.17
C VAL A 31 -10.26 1.33 0.81
N MET A 32 -10.32 0.73 2.00
CA MET A 32 -11.57 0.54 2.74
C MET A 32 -12.27 1.88 3.01
N VAL A 33 -11.54 2.87 3.54
CA VAL A 33 -12.11 4.20 3.85
C VAL A 33 -12.58 4.91 2.57
N PHE A 34 -11.81 4.85 1.49
CA PHE A 34 -12.18 5.44 0.21
C PHE A 34 -13.48 4.83 -0.35
N MET A 35 -13.58 3.50 -0.37
CA MET A 35 -14.75 2.79 -0.88
C MET A 35 -16.00 3.04 -0.03
N MET A 36 -15.84 3.14 1.31
CA MET A 36 -16.93 3.56 2.19
C MET A 36 -17.41 4.98 1.88
N GLY A 37 -16.51 5.88 1.51
CA GLY A 37 -16.84 7.23 1.04
C GLY A 37 -17.62 7.25 -0.28
N GLN A 38 -17.49 6.22 -1.11
CA GLN A 38 -18.27 6.04 -2.34
C GLN A 38 -19.64 5.37 -2.11
N GLY A 39 -19.95 4.99 -0.87
CA GLY A 39 -21.24 4.38 -0.52
C GLY A 39 -21.23 2.84 -0.43
N PHE A 40 -20.09 2.21 -0.68
CA PHE A 40 -19.94 0.77 -0.49
C PHE A 40 -19.57 0.48 0.96
N PHE A 41 -20.29 -0.40 1.65
CA PHE A 41 -20.03 -0.69 3.06
C PHE A 41 -19.62 -2.14 3.32
N ALA A 42 -20.26 -3.11 2.70
CA ALA A 42 -20.00 -4.52 2.95
C ALA A 42 -18.73 -5.00 2.20
N GLU A 43 -18.57 -4.63 0.95
CA GLU A 43 -17.50 -5.01 0.06
C GLU A 43 -16.11 -4.58 0.58
N PRO A 44 -15.94 -3.31 1.04
CA PRO A 44 -14.66 -2.87 1.59
C PRO A 44 -14.24 -3.60 2.86
N ILE A 45 -15.20 -4.01 3.71
CA ILE A 45 -14.91 -4.78 4.93
C ILE A 45 -14.38 -6.17 4.55
N ILE A 46 -15.03 -6.85 3.60
CA ILE A 46 -14.57 -8.14 3.09
C ILE A 46 -13.18 -8.01 2.46
N GLY A 47 -12.98 -6.99 1.63
CA GLY A 47 -11.69 -6.67 1.02
C GLY A 47 -10.60 -6.41 2.06
N PHE A 48 -10.92 -5.69 3.13
CA PHE A 48 -9.98 -5.43 4.23
C PHE A 48 -9.58 -6.71 4.98
N VAL A 49 -10.52 -7.62 5.22
CA VAL A 49 -10.19 -8.95 5.80
C VAL A 49 -9.24 -9.71 4.86
N GLY A 50 -9.49 -9.69 3.55
CA GLY A 50 -8.59 -10.24 2.55
C GLY A 50 -7.20 -9.60 2.58
N ALA A 51 -7.13 -8.29 2.70
CA ALA A 51 -5.88 -7.53 2.84
C ALA A 51 -5.11 -7.94 4.11
N CYS A 52 -5.78 -8.15 5.24
CA CYS A 52 -5.16 -8.63 6.47
C CYS A 52 -4.52 -10.02 6.30
N ILE A 53 -5.24 -10.95 5.65
CA ILE A 53 -4.72 -12.30 5.38
C ILE A 53 -3.53 -12.23 4.41
N GLY A 54 -3.65 -11.45 3.35
CA GLY A 54 -2.58 -11.22 2.37
C GLY A 54 -1.34 -10.60 3.01
N CYS A 55 -1.54 -9.61 3.87
CA CYS A 55 -0.49 -8.95 4.64
C CYS A 55 0.27 -9.92 5.56
N MET A 56 -0.44 -10.76 6.31
CA MET A 56 0.16 -11.79 7.16
C MET A 56 0.96 -12.80 6.33
N THR A 57 0.41 -13.23 5.21
CA THR A 57 1.06 -14.21 4.32
C THR A 57 2.32 -13.61 3.69
N SER A 58 2.22 -12.39 3.14
CA SER A 58 3.34 -11.66 2.53
C SER A 58 4.46 -11.41 3.54
N THR A 59 4.11 -10.98 4.76
CA THR A 59 5.09 -10.76 5.84
C THR A 59 5.84 -12.04 6.19
N ARG A 60 5.14 -13.18 6.31
CA ARG A 60 5.78 -14.47 6.58
C ARG A 60 6.68 -14.95 5.45
N LEU A 61 6.26 -14.74 4.21
CA LEU A 61 7.08 -15.07 3.04
C LEU A 61 8.34 -14.20 3.01
N MET A 62 8.20 -12.90 3.29
CA MET A 62 9.33 -11.99 3.35
C MET A 62 10.31 -12.35 4.46
N GLN A 63 9.83 -12.71 5.65
CA GLN A 63 10.69 -13.20 6.73
C GLN A 63 11.52 -14.42 6.31
N ARG A 64 10.88 -15.40 5.64
CA ARG A 64 11.57 -16.59 5.14
C ARG A 64 12.60 -16.24 4.06
N ALA A 65 12.26 -15.34 3.15
CA ALA A 65 13.15 -14.89 2.09
C ALA A 65 14.37 -14.16 2.65
N VAL A 66 14.16 -13.25 3.61
CA VAL A 66 15.24 -12.50 4.28
C VAL A 66 16.17 -13.44 5.04
N LEU A 67 15.62 -14.37 5.84
CA LEU A 67 16.42 -15.34 6.59
C LEU A 67 17.20 -16.30 5.69
N LYS A 68 16.64 -16.63 4.52
CA LYS A 68 17.36 -17.47 3.54
C LYS A 68 18.54 -16.73 2.91
N SER A 69 18.39 -15.42 2.65
CA SER A 69 19.44 -14.58 2.03
C SER A 69 20.46 -14.10 3.06
N TYR A 70 20.04 -13.85 4.30
CA TYR A 70 20.83 -13.28 5.38
C TYR A 70 20.59 -14.03 6.69
N PRO A 71 21.19 -15.21 6.88
CA PRO A 71 20.97 -16.02 8.09
C PRO A 71 21.33 -15.29 9.39
N ASN A 72 22.34 -14.40 9.34
CA ASN A 72 22.82 -13.64 10.50
C ASN A 72 21.75 -12.70 11.08
N PHE A 73 20.78 -12.27 10.27
CA PHE A 73 19.70 -11.38 10.73
C PHE A 73 18.74 -12.06 11.72
N ALA A 74 18.86 -13.38 11.90
CA ALA A 74 18.11 -14.10 12.93
C ALA A 74 18.56 -13.72 14.35
N ASP A 75 19.83 -13.36 14.52
CA ASP A 75 20.43 -13.08 15.85
C ASP A 75 20.73 -11.59 16.04
N GLU A 76 20.83 -10.82 14.97
CA GLU A 76 21.11 -9.40 15.02
C GLU A 76 19.86 -8.57 15.35
N LEU A 77 20.00 -7.63 16.29
CA LEU A 77 18.96 -6.62 16.59
C LEU A 77 18.87 -5.57 15.47
N ALA A 78 17.69 -4.99 15.30
CA ALA A 78 17.48 -3.98 14.28
C ALA A 78 18.23 -2.68 14.58
N CYS A 79 18.49 -2.38 15.87
CA CYS A 79 19.31 -1.28 16.32
C CYS A 79 20.20 -1.77 17.46
N GLU A 80 21.50 -1.46 17.42
CA GLU A 80 22.49 -1.80 18.45
C GLU A 80 22.68 -0.67 19.48
N GLU A 81 21.82 0.36 19.50
CA GLU A 81 21.92 1.41 20.51
C GLU A 81 21.69 0.81 21.90
N SER A 82 22.64 1.07 22.82
CA SER A 82 22.63 0.48 24.15
C SER A 82 21.40 0.93 24.93
N PHE A 83 20.84 0.01 25.72
CA PHE A 83 19.68 0.26 26.58
C PHE A 83 19.91 1.39 27.60
N GLU A 84 21.15 1.78 27.86
CA GLU A 84 21.52 2.84 28.80
C GLU A 84 21.05 4.22 28.33
N ASP A 85 21.13 4.52 27.01
CA ASP A 85 20.65 5.79 26.46
C ASP A 85 19.11 5.91 26.44
N LEU A 86 18.41 4.79 26.56
CA LEU A 86 16.95 4.74 26.56
C LEU A 86 16.33 4.92 27.96
N GLU A 87 17.09 4.62 29.03
CA GLU A 87 16.63 4.80 30.40
C GLU A 87 16.68 6.26 30.86
N GLU A 88 17.61 7.08 30.35
CA GLU A 88 17.68 8.51 30.68
C GLU A 88 16.47 9.30 30.16
N GLN A 89 15.81 8.86 29.08
CA GLN A 89 14.58 9.50 28.56
C GLN A 89 13.31 9.07 29.29
N LYS A 90 13.37 8.08 30.17
CA LYS A 90 12.19 7.51 30.85
C LYS A 90 11.75 8.27 32.11
N CYS A 91 12.56 9.19 32.61
CA CYS A 91 12.34 9.85 33.90
C CYS A 91 11.81 11.28 33.84
N GLU A 92 10.87 11.58 32.94
CA GLU A 92 10.04 12.77 33.16
C GLU A 92 8.60 12.31 33.49
N ASP A 93 8.15 12.60 34.70
CA ASP A 93 6.78 12.48 35.20
C ASP A 93 5.82 13.39 34.44
N LYS A 94 5.70 13.16 33.11
CA LYS A 94 4.71 13.87 32.28
C LYS A 94 3.36 13.18 32.41
N SER A 95 2.32 13.97 32.69
CA SER A 95 0.94 13.52 32.69
C SER A 95 0.64 12.65 31.44
N LEU A 96 -0.15 11.60 31.61
CA LEU A 96 -0.58 10.70 30.52
C LEU A 96 -1.07 11.47 29.28
N PHE A 97 -1.77 12.56 29.49
CA PHE A 97 -2.28 13.41 28.42
C PHE A 97 -1.13 14.06 27.61
N ILE A 98 -0.09 14.55 28.28
CA ILE A 98 1.08 15.17 27.61
C ILE A 98 1.86 14.10 26.83
N ARG A 99 1.98 12.87 27.35
CA ARG A 99 2.63 11.75 26.65
C ARG A 99 1.87 11.37 25.36
N ILE A 100 0.55 11.28 25.43
CA ILE A 100 -0.30 10.99 24.25
C ILE A 100 -0.17 12.13 23.24
N LEU A 101 -0.23 13.38 23.68
CA LEU A 101 -0.12 14.54 22.79
C LEU A 101 1.24 14.61 22.10
N ASN A 102 2.34 14.38 22.82
CA ASN A 102 3.68 14.35 22.23
C ASN A 102 3.80 13.20 21.23
N SER A 103 3.33 11.99 21.57
CA SER A 103 3.35 10.86 20.64
C SER A 103 2.54 11.12 19.36
N LEU A 104 1.42 11.84 19.50
CA LEU A 104 0.60 12.23 18.34
C LEU A 104 1.32 13.25 17.45
N LEU A 105 1.96 14.25 18.07
CA LEU A 105 2.72 15.28 17.36
C LEU A 105 3.95 14.69 16.67
N ASP A 106 4.71 13.85 17.37
CA ASP A 106 5.90 13.19 16.81
C ASP A 106 5.51 12.20 15.69
N GLY A 107 4.44 11.44 15.88
CA GLY A 107 3.89 10.57 14.85
C GLY A 107 3.41 11.35 13.62
N GLY A 108 2.75 12.48 13.83
CA GLY A 108 2.31 13.38 12.75
C GLY A 108 3.50 13.96 11.98
N ARG A 109 4.51 14.46 12.68
CA ARG A 109 5.74 14.98 12.07
C ARG A 109 6.45 13.92 11.24
N THR A 110 6.70 12.76 11.82
CA THR A 110 7.33 11.62 11.12
C THR A 110 6.51 11.18 9.92
N GLY A 111 5.18 11.14 10.04
CA GLY A 111 4.28 10.81 8.94
C GLY A 111 4.41 11.78 7.76
N VAL A 112 4.50 13.07 8.04
CA VAL A 112 4.70 14.10 7.00
C VAL A 112 6.06 13.96 6.34
N GLU A 113 7.14 13.80 7.11
CA GLU A 113 8.50 13.62 6.58
C GLU A 113 8.59 12.40 5.65
N VAL A 114 8.04 11.26 6.07
CA VAL A 114 7.99 10.03 5.26
C VAL A 114 7.10 10.23 4.04
N GLY A 115 5.93 10.84 4.18
CA GLY A 115 5.03 11.15 3.08
C GLY A 115 5.73 11.99 2.01
N MET A 116 6.38 13.07 2.40
CA MET A 116 7.12 13.94 1.48
C MET A 116 8.28 13.22 0.77
N ALA A 117 8.96 12.31 1.45
CA ALA A 117 10.03 11.51 0.85
C ALA A 117 9.51 10.48 -0.17
N ILE A 118 8.30 9.95 0.01
CA ILE A 118 7.70 8.93 -0.85
C ILE A 118 7.00 9.55 -2.07
N ILE A 119 6.41 10.75 -1.94
CA ILE A 119 5.63 11.41 -3.00
C ILE A 119 6.33 11.41 -4.37
N PRO A 120 7.59 11.82 -4.52
CA PRO A 120 8.24 11.85 -5.83
C PRO A 120 8.30 10.47 -6.51
N GLY A 121 8.64 9.43 -5.73
CA GLY A 121 8.68 8.06 -6.22
C GLY A 121 7.31 7.54 -6.65
N VAL A 122 6.30 7.79 -5.84
CA VAL A 122 4.91 7.40 -6.14
C VAL A 122 4.40 8.12 -7.39
N LEU A 123 4.66 9.42 -7.53
CA LEU A 123 4.25 10.17 -8.73
C LEU A 123 4.87 9.62 -10.00
N ILE A 124 6.17 9.32 -10.00
CA ILE A 124 6.86 8.76 -11.18
C ILE A 124 6.26 7.40 -11.54
N ILE A 125 6.13 6.50 -10.56
CA ILE A 125 5.60 5.15 -10.79
C ILE A 125 4.14 5.21 -11.23
N SER A 126 3.31 6.01 -10.56
CA SER A 126 1.89 6.17 -10.92
C SER A 126 1.73 6.73 -12.33
N SER A 127 2.49 7.77 -12.69
CA SER A 127 2.45 8.33 -14.04
C SER A 127 2.84 7.32 -15.10
N PHE A 128 3.87 6.51 -14.82
CA PHE A 128 4.30 5.46 -15.74
C PHE A 128 3.23 4.35 -15.88
N VAL A 129 2.64 3.93 -14.78
CA VAL A 129 1.55 2.92 -14.80
C VAL A 129 0.33 3.47 -15.53
N MET A 130 -0.04 4.74 -15.30
CA MET A 130 -1.15 5.38 -16.00
C MET A 130 -0.89 5.46 -17.51
N LEU A 131 0.32 5.81 -17.92
CA LEU A 131 0.71 5.81 -19.33
C LEU A 131 0.56 4.42 -19.98
N LEU A 132 0.85 3.35 -19.26
CA LEU A 132 0.70 1.98 -19.75
C LEU A 132 -0.73 1.45 -19.69
N THR A 133 -1.58 2.02 -18.84
CA THR A 133 -2.95 1.54 -18.59
C THR A 133 -3.98 2.21 -19.49
N PHE A 134 -3.88 3.52 -19.65
CA PHE A 134 -4.86 4.27 -20.45
C PHE A 134 -4.50 4.24 -21.93
N GLY A 135 -5.53 4.32 -22.79
CA GLY A 135 -5.40 4.37 -24.24
C GLY A 135 -5.49 5.78 -24.80
N ALA A 136 -5.65 5.88 -26.12
CA ALA A 136 -6.00 7.13 -26.80
C ALA A 136 -7.43 7.55 -26.41
N SER A 137 -7.79 8.82 -26.68
CA SER A 137 -9.14 9.30 -26.48
C SER A 137 -10.18 8.47 -27.29
N ALA A 138 -11.46 8.61 -26.96
CA ALA A 138 -12.57 7.90 -27.61
C ALA A 138 -12.58 8.00 -29.15
N GLU A 139 -11.94 9.02 -29.70
CA GLU A 139 -11.80 9.25 -31.14
C GLU A 139 -10.56 8.57 -31.74
N GLY A 140 -9.76 7.87 -30.94
CA GLY A 140 -8.53 7.20 -31.39
C GLY A 140 -7.36 8.15 -31.67
N VAL A 141 -7.47 9.43 -31.32
CA VAL A 141 -6.46 10.46 -31.54
C VAL A 141 -5.93 10.95 -30.19
N TYR A 142 -4.62 11.08 -30.09
CA TYR A 142 -4.00 11.68 -28.90
C TYR A 142 -4.20 13.19 -28.90
N THR A 143 -4.86 13.70 -27.88
CA THR A 143 -5.17 15.14 -27.72
C THR A 143 -4.26 15.82 -26.70
N GLY A 144 -3.47 15.06 -25.94
CA GLY A 144 -2.69 15.56 -24.82
C GLY A 144 -3.52 15.77 -23.57
N ALA A 145 -4.74 15.19 -23.54
CA ALA A 145 -5.59 15.22 -22.35
C ALA A 145 -5.05 14.35 -21.22
N ALA A 146 -5.55 14.58 -20.01
CA ALA A 146 -5.26 13.71 -18.89
C ALA A 146 -5.80 12.30 -19.17
N TYR A 147 -5.07 11.28 -18.67
CA TYR A 147 -5.42 9.87 -18.86
C TYR A 147 -5.32 9.35 -20.30
N GLU A 148 -4.46 9.92 -21.13
CA GLU A 148 -4.07 9.33 -22.40
C GLU A 148 -2.76 8.52 -22.24
N GLY A 149 -2.69 7.34 -22.88
CA GLY A 149 -1.54 6.44 -22.77
C GLY A 149 -1.46 5.42 -23.90
N VAL A 150 -0.75 4.33 -23.68
CA VAL A 150 -0.38 3.33 -24.72
C VAL A 150 -1.28 2.08 -24.68
N GLU A 151 -2.16 1.95 -23.68
CA GLU A 151 -3.08 0.80 -23.49
C GLU A 151 -2.40 -0.58 -23.46
N LEU A 152 -1.12 -0.60 -23.05
CA LEU A 152 -0.33 -1.84 -23.05
C LEU A 152 -0.83 -2.85 -22.00
N LEU A 153 -1.17 -2.38 -20.79
CA LEU A 153 -1.62 -3.25 -19.71
C LEU A 153 -2.99 -3.88 -20.00
N PRO A 154 -4.02 -3.16 -20.46
CA PRO A 154 -5.27 -3.74 -20.88
C PRO A 154 -5.10 -4.74 -22.03
N TRP A 155 -4.25 -4.45 -23.02
CA TRP A 155 -3.96 -5.36 -24.11
C TRP A 155 -3.32 -6.69 -23.61
N LEU A 156 -2.35 -6.58 -22.70
CA LEU A 156 -1.73 -7.76 -22.08
C LEU A 156 -2.74 -8.54 -21.22
N ALA A 157 -3.54 -7.82 -20.45
CA ALA A 157 -4.60 -8.39 -19.63
C ALA A 157 -5.62 -9.16 -20.44
N GLY A 158 -6.02 -8.65 -21.61
CA GLY A 158 -6.93 -9.34 -22.50
C GLY A 158 -6.45 -10.72 -22.93
N LYS A 159 -5.13 -10.95 -22.98
CA LYS A 159 -4.57 -12.28 -23.31
C LYS A 159 -4.65 -13.29 -22.16
N ILE A 160 -4.72 -12.83 -20.93
CA ILE A 160 -4.79 -13.66 -19.72
C ILE A 160 -6.13 -13.50 -18.99
N SER A 161 -7.13 -12.89 -19.66
CA SER A 161 -8.46 -12.62 -19.10
C SER A 161 -9.14 -13.87 -18.57
N PHE A 162 -9.03 -15.00 -19.29
CA PHE A 162 -9.64 -16.26 -18.87
C PHE A 162 -9.21 -16.75 -17.49
N VAL A 163 -7.96 -16.45 -17.08
CA VAL A 163 -7.44 -16.79 -15.75
C VAL A 163 -8.08 -15.91 -14.68
N PHE A 164 -8.22 -14.62 -14.98
CA PHE A 164 -8.80 -13.66 -14.04
C PHE A 164 -10.32 -13.83 -13.91
N GLU A 165 -11.03 -14.11 -15.00
CA GLU A 165 -12.45 -14.45 -14.97
C GLU A 165 -12.71 -15.68 -14.11
N TRP A 166 -11.90 -16.72 -14.28
CA TRP A 166 -12.01 -17.95 -13.49
C TRP A 166 -11.65 -17.73 -12.00
N LEU A 167 -10.64 -16.88 -11.71
CA LEU A 167 -10.13 -16.69 -10.35
C LEU A 167 -10.95 -15.66 -9.56
N PHE A 168 -11.41 -14.59 -10.20
CA PHE A 168 -12.08 -13.45 -9.56
C PHE A 168 -13.57 -13.34 -9.93
N GLY A 169 -14.04 -14.10 -10.91
CA GLY A 169 -15.45 -14.10 -11.33
C GLY A 169 -15.91 -12.78 -11.95
N PHE A 170 -15.03 -12.03 -12.61
CA PHE A 170 -15.41 -10.77 -13.24
C PHE A 170 -16.33 -11.00 -14.44
N GLU A 171 -17.52 -10.39 -14.40
CA GLU A 171 -18.48 -10.46 -15.51
C GLU A 171 -18.09 -9.50 -16.67
N HIS A 172 -17.39 -8.40 -16.34
CA HIS A 172 -16.96 -7.41 -17.32
C HIS A 172 -15.43 -7.37 -17.44
N PRO A 173 -14.89 -7.51 -18.66
CA PRO A 173 -13.44 -7.43 -18.89
C PRO A 173 -12.79 -6.13 -18.41
N ALA A 174 -13.54 -5.01 -18.43
CA ALA A 174 -13.07 -3.73 -17.95
C ALA A 174 -12.66 -3.73 -16.46
N LEU A 175 -13.29 -4.58 -15.63
CA LEU A 175 -12.96 -4.72 -14.21
C LEU A 175 -11.54 -5.25 -13.97
N MET A 176 -10.94 -5.89 -14.95
CA MET A 176 -9.54 -6.32 -14.89
C MET A 176 -8.55 -5.16 -14.79
N ALA A 177 -8.95 -3.97 -15.18
CA ALA A 177 -8.13 -2.77 -15.00
C ALA A 177 -7.80 -2.53 -13.52
N PHE A 178 -8.69 -2.86 -12.58
CA PHE A 178 -8.46 -2.67 -11.14
C PHE A 178 -7.25 -3.44 -10.61
N PRO A 179 -7.21 -4.79 -10.66
CA PRO A 179 -6.09 -5.53 -10.11
C PRO A 179 -4.79 -5.23 -10.84
N ILE A 180 -4.82 -4.98 -12.14
CA ILE A 180 -3.62 -4.67 -12.92
C ILE A 180 -3.07 -3.30 -12.56
N THR A 181 -3.91 -2.27 -12.51
CA THR A 181 -3.50 -0.93 -12.12
C THR A 181 -3.05 -0.88 -10.66
N SER A 182 -3.70 -1.65 -9.78
CA SER A 182 -3.33 -1.72 -8.35
C SER A 182 -1.97 -2.36 -8.10
N LEU A 183 -1.48 -3.24 -8.99
CA LEU A 183 -0.11 -3.77 -8.92
C LEU A 183 0.95 -2.67 -9.05
N GLY A 184 0.66 -1.65 -9.84
CA GLY A 184 1.55 -0.51 -10.02
C GLY A 184 1.27 0.65 -9.06
N ALA A 185 0.01 1.04 -8.94
CA ALA A 185 -0.41 2.16 -8.11
C ALA A 185 -1.87 2.01 -7.64
N VAL A 186 -2.06 1.71 -6.37
CA VAL A 186 -3.40 1.58 -5.77
C VAL A 186 -4.22 2.86 -5.91
N GLY A 187 -3.58 4.03 -5.78
CA GLY A 187 -4.26 5.33 -5.96
C GLY A 187 -4.83 5.51 -7.38
N ALA A 188 -4.10 5.07 -8.41
CA ALA A 188 -4.58 5.09 -9.79
C ALA A 188 -5.74 4.10 -10.00
N ALA A 189 -5.70 2.92 -9.39
CA ALA A 189 -6.82 1.98 -9.42
C ALA A 189 -8.08 2.57 -8.77
N LEU A 190 -7.94 3.25 -7.62
CA LEU A 190 -9.07 3.88 -6.94
C LEU A 190 -9.71 4.99 -7.77
N SER A 191 -8.96 5.70 -8.61
CA SER A 191 -9.52 6.75 -9.49
C SER A 191 -10.48 6.19 -10.56
N LEU A 192 -10.40 4.90 -10.89
CA LEU A 192 -11.32 4.24 -11.83
C LEU A 192 -12.68 3.91 -11.22
N VAL A 193 -12.78 3.84 -9.89
CA VAL A 193 -14.02 3.44 -9.19
C VAL A 193 -15.21 4.36 -9.51
N PRO A 194 -15.09 5.69 -9.41
CA PRO A 194 -16.19 6.59 -9.72
C PRO A 194 -16.65 6.49 -11.19
N GLU A 195 -15.69 6.28 -12.10
CA GLU A 195 -15.99 6.15 -13.53
C GLU A 195 -16.78 4.87 -13.81
N PHE A 196 -16.34 3.71 -13.28
CA PHE A 196 -17.04 2.45 -13.48
C PHE A 196 -18.37 2.38 -12.74
N SER A 197 -18.50 3.07 -11.60
CA SER A 197 -19.79 3.23 -10.92
C SER A 197 -20.75 4.09 -11.77
N ALA A 198 -20.29 5.17 -12.40
CA ALA A 198 -21.09 6.00 -13.29
C ALA A 198 -21.54 5.23 -14.56
N GLN A 199 -20.74 4.28 -15.02
CA GLN A 199 -21.07 3.39 -16.15
C GLN A 199 -21.98 2.22 -15.74
N GLY A 200 -22.29 2.04 -14.46
CA GLY A 200 -23.10 0.94 -13.95
C GLY A 200 -22.41 -0.45 -14.03
N ILE A 201 -21.08 -0.46 -14.18
CA ILE A 201 -20.29 -1.69 -14.22
C ILE A 201 -20.03 -2.22 -12.81
N VAL A 202 -19.99 -1.31 -11.85
CA VAL A 202 -19.85 -1.60 -10.40
C VAL A 202 -21.10 -1.09 -9.70
N ASN A 203 -21.84 -2.00 -9.06
CA ASN A 203 -23.04 -1.71 -8.25
C ASN A 203 -22.77 -2.05 -6.79
#